data_2981fa470064f0a0a55a458c25f1e821
#
_entry.id   2981fa470064f0a0a55a458c25f1e821
#
_cell.length_a   1.000
_cell.length_b   1.000
_cell.length_c   1.000
_cell.angle_alpha   90.00
_cell.angle_beta   90.00
_cell.angle_gamma   90.00
#
_symmetry.space_group_name_H-M   'P 1'
#
loop_
_entity.id
_entity.type
_entity.pdbx_description
1 polymer ?
#
loop_
_entity_poly.entity_id
_entity_poly.type
_entity_poly.pdbx_seq_one_letter_code
_entity_poly.pdbx_strand_id
1 'polypeptide(L)'
;MKKYFFFDIDGTLTDLKTHQIVPSAKIALEKLKQAGHFVCLNTGRAHYKAEKTRKEFNFENMVCNGGNGIVLGGILKENIPLDKQGALKIIQEAKEKGIGYLVAINGENDLFIQQVGYRKEPTTYILDQDFDYTQVENFYKIYLALDEKEEASFQNKDQLGSLRFEKEYLMFQPDNKKGGIFKMMEILQAPIQDVVVFGDDYNDLDMFDKDLWTGVAMGNACDALKEKATYITDKNVDDGIYNICEKMGWF
;
A
#
# COMPACT_ATOMS: atom_id res chain seq x y z
N MET A 1 8.53 -24.95 -10.80
CA MET A 1 7.45 -24.19 -11.48
C MET A 1 7.59 -22.73 -11.11
N LYS A 2 7.43 -21.79 -12.04
CA LYS A 2 7.55 -20.35 -11.77
C LYS A 2 6.41 -19.90 -10.87
N LYS A 3 6.72 -19.14 -9.80
CA LYS A 3 5.77 -18.51 -8.89
C LYS A 3 5.85 -16.98 -9.02
N TYR A 4 4.79 -16.29 -8.54
CA TYR A 4 4.65 -14.84 -8.58
C TYR A 4 4.46 -14.33 -7.16
N PHE A 5 5.53 -13.79 -6.59
CA PHE A 5 5.61 -13.37 -5.21
C PHE A 5 5.28 -11.89 -5.07
N PHE A 6 4.33 -11.58 -4.18
CA PHE A 6 3.96 -10.22 -3.83
C PHE A 6 4.21 -10.00 -2.33
N PHE A 7 4.99 -8.99 -2.01
CA PHE A 7 5.39 -8.68 -0.64
C PHE A 7 4.87 -7.32 -0.22
N ASP A 8 4.21 -7.24 0.92
CA ASP A 8 4.07 -5.98 1.63
C ASP A 8 5.44 -5.50 2.16
N ILE A 9 5.53 -4.24 2.58
CA ILE A 9 6.79 -3.61 2.99
C ILE A 9 6.92 -3.60 4.52
N ASP A 10 6.02 -2.86 5.17
CA ASP A 10 6.16 -2.47 6.57
C ASP A 10 5.72 -3.61 7.50
N GLY A 11 6.64 -4.20 8.27
CA GLY A 11 6.36 -5.38 9.10
C GLY A 11 6.44 -6.72 8.37
N THR A 12 6.57 -6.70 7.05
CA THR A 12 6.82 -7.88 6.21
C THR A 12 8.27 -7.93 5.75
N LEU A 13 8.68 -7.04 4.85
CA LEU A 13 10.07 -6.95 4.38
C LEU A 13 10.97 -6.16 5.33
N THR A 14 10.41 -5.17 6.03
CA THR A 14 11.15 -4.27 6.91
C THR A 14 10.82 -4.49 8.37
N ASP A 15 11.81 -4.31 9.23
CA ASP A 15 11.60 -4.22 10.67
C ASP A 15 10.89 -2.90 11.01
N LEU A 16 9.76 -2.98 11.73
CA LEU A 16 8.95 -1.82 12.12
C LEU A 16 9.70 -0.82 13.04
N LYS A 17 10.78 -1.25 13.72
CA LYS A 17 11.56 -0.39 14.62
C LYS A 17 12.63 0.40 13.87
N THR A 18 13.31 -0.24 12.94
CA THR A 18 14.44 0.35 12.22
C THR A 18 14.07 0.87 10.84
N HIS A 19 12.92 0.45 10.29
CA HIS A 19 12.46 0.69 8.93
C HIS A 19 13.45 0.21 7.85
N GLN A 20 14.39 -0.68 8.24
CA GLN A 20 15.35 -1.27 7.32
C GLN A 20 14.85 -2.64 6.84
N ILE A 21 15.25 -3.00 5.61
CA ILE A 21 14.98 -4.35 5.12
C ILE A 21 15.68 -5.39 6.00
N VAL A 22 14.96 -6.45 6.37
CA VAL A 22 15.53 -7.56 7.12
C VAL A 22 16.58 -8.28 6.26
N PRO A 23 17.81 -8.49 6.77
CA PRO A 23 18.89 -9.07 5.94
C PRO A 23 18.55 -10.41 5.31
N SER A 24 17.90 -11.30 6.03
CA SER A 24 17.46 -12.61 5.51
C SER A 24 16.37 -12.48 4.44
N ALA A 25 15.45 -11.51 4.57
CA ALA A 25 14.46 -11.22 3.54
C ALA A 25 15.15 -10.80 2.23
N LYS A 26 16.16 -9.93 2.30
CA LYS A 26 16.96 -9.53 1.13
C LYS A 26 17.60 -10.74 0.45
N ILE A 27 18.19 -11.64 1.22
CA ILE A 27 18.78 -12.89 0.69
C ILE A 27 17.72 -13.76 0.02
N ALA A 28 16.54 -13.92 0.66
CA ALA A 28 15.44 -14.70 0.10
C ALA A 28 14.95 -14.11 -1.25
N LEU A 29 14.79 -12.79 -1.34
CA LEU A 29 14.41 -12.12 -2.59
C LEU A 29 15.40 -12.37 -3.73
N GLU A 30 16.70 -12.31 -3.44
CA GLU A 30 17.75 -12.60 -4.43
C GLU A 30 17.69 -14.06 -4.90
N LYS A 31 17.53 -15.01 -3.97
CA LYS A 31 17.40 -16.44 -4.31
C LYS A 31 16.15 -16.73 -5.13
N LEU A 32 14.99 -16.14 -4.78
CA LEU A 32 13.76 -16.26 -5.55
C LEU A 32 13.93 -15.76 -7.00
N LYS A 33 14.60 -14.63 -7.19
CA LYS A 33 14.91 -14.10 -8.53
C LYS A 33 15.86 -15.04 -9.30
N GLN A 34 16.89 -15.56 -8.64
CA GLN A 34 17.84 -16.52 -9.24
C GLN A 34 17.16 -17.84 -9.63
N ALA A 35 16.15 -18.28 -8.87
CA ALA A 35 15.31 -19.43 -9.20
C ALA A 35 14.31 -19.16 -10.35
N GLY A 36 14.28 -17.94 -10.90
CA GLY A 36 13.44 -17.56 -12.03
C GLY A 36 12.02 -17.16 -11.67
N HIS A 37 11.75 -16.91 -10.39
CA HIS A 37 10.46 -16.43 -9.93
C HIS A 37 10.25 -14.94 -10.24
N PHE A 38 8.98 -14.53 -10.33
CA PHE A 38 8.60 -13.13 -10.40
C PHE A 38 8.48 -12.58 -8.97
N VAL A 39 9.09 -11.43 -8.71
CA VAL A 39 9.11 -10.80 -7.39
C VAL A 39 8.60 -9.37 -7.50
N CYS A 40 7.63 -9.00 -6.69
CA CYS A 40 6.89 -7.75 -6.76
C CYS A 40 6.62 -7.18 -5.36
N LEU A 41 6.78 -5.88 -5.17
CA LEU A 41 6.22 -5.17 -4.02
C LEU A 41 4.70 -5.03 -4.17
N ASN A 42 3.97 -5.06 -3.05
CA ASN A 42 2.54 -4.77 -3.02
C ASN A 42 2.19 -3.91 -1.80
N THR A 43 2.04 -2.61 -2.02
CA THR A 43 2.00 -1.63 -0.94
C THR A 43 0.87 -0.60 -1.08
N GLY A 44 0.33 -0.15 0.06
CA GLY A 44 -0.57 1.01 0.13
C GLY A 44 0.13 2.35 -0.08
N ARG A 45 1.47 2.40 -0.07
CA ARG A 45 2.22 3.64 -0.27
C ARG A 45 1.96 4.22 -1.66
N ALA A 46 1.81 5.55 -1.74
CA ALA A 46 1.76 6.25 -3.01
C ALA A 46 3.01 5.96 -3.86
N HIS A 47 2.88 5.99 -5.19
CA HIS A 47 3.94 5.64 -6.14
C HIS A 47 5.27 6.32 -5.80
N TYR A 48 5.31 7.64 -5.63
CA TYR A 48 6.55 8.37 -5.39
C TYR A 48 7.29 7.95 -4.11
N LYS A 49 6.54 7.59 -3.05
CA LYS A 49 7.12 7.07 -1.79
C LYS A 49 7.62 5.64 -1.96
N ALA A 50 6.81 4.81 -2.60
CA ALA A 50 7.13 3.41 -2.85
C ALA A 50 8.29 3.24 -3.83
N GLU A 51 8.45 4.13 -4.81
CA GLU A 51 9.52 4.11 -5.82
C GLU A 51 10.92 4.20 -5.20
N LYS A 52 11.08 4.99 -4.14
CA LYS A 52 12.34 5.03 -3.39
C LYS A 52 12.66 3.67 -2.79
N THR A 53 11.70 3.06 -2.09
CA THR A 53 11.84 1.73 -1.48
C THR A 53 12.06 0.65 -2.53
N ARG A 54 11.34 0.71 -3.65
CA ARG A 54 11.49 -0.20 -4.77
C ARG A 54 12.94 -0.23 -5.29
N LYS A 55 13.53 0.94 -5.52
CA LYS A 55 14.93 1.07 -5.97
C LYS A 55 15.92 0.60 -4.91
N GLU A 56 15.72 0.99 -3.65
CA GLU A 56 16.60 0.62 -2.54
C GLU A 56 16.63 -0.90 -2.32
N PHE A 57 15.48 -1.57 -2.45
CA PHE A 57 15.36 -3.03 -2.27
C PHE A 57 15.55 -3.81 -3.59
N ASN A 58 15.94 -3.11 -4.65
CA ASN A 58 16.22 -3.71 -5.96
C ASN A 58 15.04 -4.52 -6.54
N PHE A 59 13.82 -4.00 -6.41
CA PHE A 59 12.66 -4.56 -7.11
C PHE A 59 12.49 -3.92 -8.50
N GLU A 60 12.17 -4.73 -9.49
CA GLU A 60 11.78 -4.25 -10.83
C GLU A 60 10.28 -4.01 -10.94
N ASN A 61 9.49 -4.69 -10.09
CA ASN A 61 8.05 -4.71 -10.21
C ASN A 61 7.39 -4.25 -8.90
N MET A 62 6.29 -3.55 -9.02
CA MET A 62 5.57 -3.02 -7.87
C MET A 62 4.10 -2.80 -8.20
N VAL A 63 3.24 -3.22 -7.29
CA VAL A 63 1.88 -2.75 -7.10
C VAL A 63 1.94 -1.71 -5.97
N CYS A 64 1.47 -0.52 -6.20
CA CYS A 64 1.49 0.58 -5.23
C CYS A 64 0.17 1.35 -5.22
N ASN A 65 0.11 2.43 -4.45
CA ASN A 65 -1.08 3.26 -4.32
C ASN A 65 -2.34 2.41 -4.01
N GLY A 66 -2.19 1.44 -3.08
CA GLY A 66 -3.29 0.56 -2.68
C GLY A 66 -3.89 -0.27 -3.81
N GLY A 67 -3.09 -0.69 -4.79
CA GLY A 67 -3.54 -1.48 -5.94
C GLY A 67 -3.74 -0.69 -7.23
N ASN A 68 -3.82 0.65 -7.15
CA ASN A 68 -4.09 1.51 -8.32
C ASN A 68 -2.84 1.89 -9.11
N GLY A 69 -1.63 1.61 -8.61
CA GLY A 69 -0.37 1.87 -9.30
C GLY A 69 0.34 0.59 -9.71
N ILE A 70 0.78 0.49 -10.96
CA ILE A 70 1.47 -0.68 -11.52
C ILE A 70 2.81 -0.24 -12.11
N VAL A 71 3.90 -0.80 -11.59
CA VAL A 71 5.25 -0.68 -12.15
C VAL A 71 5.71 -2.06 -12.61
N LEU A 72 6.12 -2.19 -13.85
CA LEU A 72 6.63 -3.43 -14.44
C LEU A 72 7.95 -3.16 -15.16
N GLY A 73 9.00 -3.90 -14.80
CA GLY A 73 10.35 -3.71 -15.35
C GLY A 73 10.89 -2.30 -15.08
N GLY A 74 10.60 -1.73 -13.90
CA GLY A 74 11.01 -0.36 -13.53
C GLY A 74 10.22 0.76 -14.20
N ILE A 75 9.22 0.46 -15.02
CA ILE A 75 8.42 1.44 -15.77
C ILE A 75 7.01 1.51 -15.17
N LEU A 76 6.58 2.73 -14.80
CA LEU A 76 5.20 2.98 -14.39
C LEU A 76 4.26 2.77 -15.59
N LYS A 77 3.40 1.76 -15.49
CA LYS A 77 2.41 1.41 -16.52
C LYS A 77 1.09 2.11 -16.29
N GLU A 78 0.69 2.24 -15.04
CA GLU A 78 -0.58 2.81 -14.64
C GLU A 78 -0.46 3.39 -13.23
N ASN A 79 -1.17 4.48 -12.95
CA ASN A 79 -1.38 5.03 -11.62
C ASN A 79 -2.75 5.72 -11.62
N ILE A 80 -3.79 4.96 -11.25
CA ILE A 80 -5.18 5.42 -11.32
C ILE A 80 -5.45 6.36 -10.15
N PRO A 81 -5.90 7.60 -10.40
CA PRO A 81 -6.27 8.54 -9.36
C PRO A 81 -7.58 8.14 -8.67
N LEU A 82 -7.88 8.83 -7.57
CA LEU A 82 -9.20 8.81 -6.93
C LEU A 82 -10.24 9.43 -7.87
N ASP A 83 -11.52 9.06 -7.68
CA ASP A 83 -12.61 9.73 -8.39
C ASP A 83 -12.62 11.23 -8.06
N LYS A 84 -12.51 12.05 -9.09
CA LYS A 84 -12.41 13.49 -8.97
C LYS A 84 -13.62 14.11 -8.27
N GLN A 85 -14.84 13.63 -8.59
CA GLN A 85 -16.05 14.19 -8.02
C GLN A 85 -16.18 13.86 -6.52
N GLY A 86 -15.83 12.63 -6.14
CA GLY A 86 -15.76 12.20 -4.76
C GLY A 86 -14.71 12.98 -3.98
N ALA A 87 -13.52 13.17 -4.55
CA ALA A 87 -12.44 13.95 -3.94
C ALA A 87 -12.87 15.40 -3.67
N LEU A 88 -13.47 16.06 -4.66
CA LEU A 88 -13.95 17.45 -4.51
C LEU A 88 -15.04 17.57 -3.44
N LYS A 89 -15.98 16.63 -3.35
CA LYS A 89 -17.02 16.64 -2.29
C LYS A 89 -16.41 16.52 -0.90
N ILE A 90 -15.41 15.63 -0.73
CA ILE A 90 -14.71 15.46 0.55
C ILE A 90 -13.98 16.74 0.94
N ILE A 91 -13.21 17.31 0.01
CA ILE A 91 -12.47 18.56 0.26
C ILE A 91 -13.41 19.72 0.59
N GLN A 92 -14.52 19.84 -0.15
CA GLN A 92 -15.52 20.89 0.08
C GLN A 92 -16.15 20.77 1.48
N GLU A 93 -16.58 19.56 1.89
CA GLU A 93 -17.15 19.35 3.22
C GLU A 93 -16.11 19.62 4.33
N ALA A 94 -14.87 19.21 4.14
CA ALA A 94 -13.79 19.51 5.09
C ALA A 94 -13.60 21.02 5.25
N LYS A 95 -13.61 21.78 4.14
CA LYS A 95 -13.50 23.23 4.13
C LYS A 95 -14.67 23.88 4.87
N GLU A 96 -15.91 23.47 4.58
CA GLU A 96 -17.13 24.01 5.21
C GLU A 96 -17.17 23.76 6.72
N LYS A 97 -16.65 22.64 7.18
CA LYS A 97 -16.60 22.26 8.60
C LYS A 97 -15.34 22.76 9.32
N GLY A 98 -14.43 23.42 8.63
CA GLY A 98 -13.18 23.89 9.20
C GLY A 98 -12.23 22.75 9.62
N ILE A 99 -12.33 21.58 8.98
CA ILE A 99 -11.47 20.42 9.21
C ILE A 99 -10.18 20.61 8.42
N GLY A 100 -9.01 20.41 9.08
CA GLY A 100 -7.72 20.44 8.41
C GLY A 100 -7.55 19.27 7.45
N TYR A 101 -6.93 19.51 6.30
CA TYR A 101 -6.72 18.46 5.31
C TYR A 101 -5.43 18.61 4.51
N LEU A 102 -4.94 17.49 4.01
CA LEU A 102 -3.80 17.36 3.09
C LEU A 102 -4.25 16.64 1.84
N VAL A 103 -3.84 17.11 0.68
CA VAL A 103 -4.24 16.50 -0.61
C VAL A 103 -3.01 16.24 -1.46
N ALA A 104 -2.81 15.00 -1.87
CA ALA A 104 -1.80 14.63 -2.85
C ALA A 104 -2.40 14.71 -4.26
N ILE A 105 -1.88 15.60 -5.09
CA ILE A 105 -2.41 15.93 -6.43
C ILE A 105 -1.51 15.53 -7.59
N ASN A 106 -0.35 14.95 -7.29
CA ASN A 106 0.57 14.47 -8.32
C ASN A 106 1.31 13.21 -7.86
N GLY A 107 2.07 12.60 -8.74
CA GLY A 107 2.91 11.44 -8.44
C GLY A 107 4.25 11.78 -7.78
N GLU A 108 4.47 13.03 -7.44
CA GLU A 108 5.67 13.57 -6.81
C GLU A 108 5.48 13.76 -5.30
N ASN A 109 6.30 14.55 -4.67
CA ASN A 109 6.27 14.72 -3.20
C ASN A 109 5.29 15.78 -2.69
N ASP A 110 4.55 16.44 -3.56
CA ASP A 110 3.81 17.63 -3.19
C ASP A 110 2.45 17.29 -2.59
N LEU A 111 2.24 17.76 -1.38
CA LEU A 111 0.95 17.76 -0.69
C LEU A 111 0.52 19.20 -0.46
N PHE A 112 -0.75 19.49 -0.72
CA PHE A 112 -1.34 20.77 -0.42
C PHE A 112 -2.07 20.71 0.91
N ILE A 113 -1.68 21.59 1.84
CA ILE A 113 -2.39 21.82 3.11
C ILE A 113 -3.24 23.08 2.96
N GLN A 114 -4.52 22.94 3.28
CA GLN A 114 -5.42 24.09 3.34
C GLN A 114 -5.60 24.65 4.76
N GLN A 115 -5.38 23.84 5.79
CA GLN A 115 -5.57 24.29 7.16
C GLN A 115 -4.62 23.65 8.15
N VAL A 116 -4.14 24.46 9.08
CA VAL A 116 -3.24 24.01 10.15
C VAL A 116 -4.04 23.31 11.25
N GLY A 117 -4.00 22.04 11.34
CA GLY A 117 -4.63 21.20 12.36
C GLY A 117 -4.10 19.78 12.32
N TYR A 118 -3.42 19.46 11.25
CA TYR A 118 -2.81 18.16 11.03
C TYR A 118 -1.48 18.07 11.77
N ARG A 119 -1.37 17.16 12.71
CA ARG A 119 -0.24 17.12 13.66
C ARG A 119 0.95 16.27 13.22
N LYS A 120 0.78 15.35 12.27
CA LYS A 120 1.89 14.58 11.72
C LYS A 120 2.33 15.25 10.43
N GLU A 121 3.49 15.84 10.47
CA GLU A 121 4.05 16.50 9.29
C GLU A 121 4.35 15.48 8.19
N PRO A 122 3.80 15.66 7.00
CA PRO A 122 4.24 14.94 5.82
C PRO A 122 5.68 15.38 5.49
N THR A 123 6.41 14.55 4.77
CA THR A 123 7.78 14.83 4.38
C THR A 123 7.93 16.07 3.49
N THR A 124 6.89 16.41 2.73
CA THR A 124 6.87 17.60 1.85
C THR A 124 5.43 18.04 1.62
N TYR A 125 5.14 19.32 1.85
CA TYR A 125 3.84 19.92 1.55
C TYR A 125 3.96 21.41 1.24
N ILE A 126 2.96 21.93 0.55
CA ILE A 126 2.80 23.35 0.27
C ILE A 126 1.57 23.84 1.04
N LEU A 127 1.72 24.90 1.82
CA LEU A 127 0.61 25.55 2.49
C LEU A 127 0.04 26.62 1.54
N ASP A 128 -1.15 26.37 1.02
CA ASP A 128 -1.86 27.29 0.15
C ASP A 128 -3.36 27.28 0.51
N GLN A 129 -3.79 28.33 1.19
CA GLN A 129 -5.19 28.46 1.66
C GLN A 129 -6.16 28.85 0.55
N ASP A 130 -5.67 29.42 -0.52
CA ASP A 130 -6.46 29.91 -1.66
C ASP A 130 -6.43 28.95 -2.86
N PHE A 131 -5.81 27.77 -2.69
CA PHE A 131 -5.66 26.81 -3.76
C PHE A 131 -7.01 26.32 -4.30
N ASP A 132 -7.19 26.43 -5.61
CA ASP A 132 -8.40 26.00 -6.32
C ASP A 132 -8.31 24.54 -6.75
N TYR A 133 -8.84 23.64 -5.93
CA TYR A 133 -8.87 22.21 -6.22
C TYR A 133 -9.74 21.84 -7.43
N THR A 134 -10.62 22.70 -7.91
CA THR A 134 -11.45 22.41 -9.09
C THR A 134 -10.62 22.28 -10.36
N GLN A 135 -9.44 22.91 -10.41
CA GLN A 135 -8.49 22.87 -11.52
C GLN A 135 -7.58 21.63 -11.48
N VAL A 136 -7.63 20.85 -10.41
CA VAL A 136 -6.82 19.63 -10.28
C VAL A 136 -7.42 18.52 -11.14
N GLU A 137 -6.60 17.87 -11.96
CA GLU A 137 -7.03 16.73 -12.76
C GLU A 137 -7.06 15.43 -11.95
N ASN A 138 -6.01 15.19 -11.15
CA ASN A 138 -5.79 13.92 -10.48
C ASN A 138 -5.61 14.12 -8.97
N PHE A 139 -6.37 13.35 -8.21
CA PHE A 139 -6.23 13.22 -6.77
C PHE A 139 -5.74 11.81 -6.44
N TYR A 140 -4.69 11.69 -5.63
CA TYR A 140 -4.15 10.38 -5.27
C TYR A 140 -4.38 10.02 -3.82
N LYS A 141 -4.48 11.02 -2.94
CA LYS A 141 -4.68 10.79 -1.52
C LYS A 141 -5.23 12.05 -0.84
N ILE A 142 -6.14 11.87 0.11
CA ILE A 142 -6.65 12.94 0.96
C ILE A 142 -6.53 12.48 2.42
N TYR A 143 -6.02 13.34 3.28
CA TYR A 143 -6.02 13.15 4.72
C TYR A 143 -6.87 14.23 5.36
N LEU A 144 -7.74 13.86 6.30
CA LEU A 144 -8.53 14.76 7.11
C LEU A 144 -8.08 14.66 8.57
N ALA A 145 -7.83 15.80 9.21
CA ALA A 145 -7.60 15.91 10.65
C ALA A 145 -8.94 15.73 11.39
N LEU A 146 -9.38 14.49 11.50
CA LEU A 146 -10.71 14.08 11.95
C LEU A 146 -10.59 12.85 12.84
N ASP A 147 -11.02 12.95 14.09
CA ASP A 147 -11.05 11.81 15.00
C ASP A 147 -12.30 10.93 14.77
N GLU A 148 -12.36 9.77 15.43
CA GLU A 148 -13.48 8.83 15.28
C GLU A 148 -14.83 9.41 15.69
N LYS A 149 -14.87 10.35 16.63
CA LYS A 149 -16.13 10.93 17.12
C LYS A 149 -16.67 11.94 16.12
N GLU A 150 -15.79 12.70 15.51
CA GLU A 150 -16.11 13.69 14.50
C GLU A 150 -16.48 13.02 13.16
N GLU A 151 -15.91 11.83 12.90
CA GLU A 151 -16.17 11.06 11.68
C GLU A 151 -17.65 10.76 11.45
N ALA A 152 -18.43 10.52 12.51
CA ALA A 152 -19.86 10.27 12.41
C ALA A 152 -20.63 11.44 11.78
N SER A 153 -20.10 12.64 11.89
CA SER A 153 -20.70 13.87 11.32
C SER A 153 -20.28 14.13 9.87
N PHE A 154 -19.28 13.42 9.34
CA PHE A 154 -18.74 13.61 8.00
C PHE A 154 -19.56 12.81 6.97
N GLN A 155 -20.29 13.51 6.11
CA GLN A 155 -21.29 12.91 5.22
C GLN A 155 -20.69 12.22 4.01
N ASN A 156 -19.59 12.75 3.47
CA ASN A 156 -18.98 12.27 2.23
C ASN A 156 -17.91 11.21 2.42
N LYS A 157 -17.74 10.62 3.61
CA LYS A 157 -16.70 9.62 3.88
C LYS A 157 -16.77 8.38 2.97
N ASP A 158 -17.97 7.99 2.56
CA ASP A 158 -18.18 6.79 1.74
C ASP A 158 -18.00 7.02 0.23
N GLN A 159 -17.67 8.26 -0.20
CA GLN A 159 -17.50 8.58 -1.62
C GLN A 159 -16.29 7.87 -2.26
N LEU A 160 -15.22 7.63 -1.49
CA LEU A 160 -13.97 7.07 -2.00
C LEU A 160 -13.49 5.83 -1.24
N GLY A 161 -14.22 5.39 -0.22
CA GLY A 161 -13.70 4.49 0.80
C GLY A 161 -12.65 5.19 1.68
N SER A 162 -12.70 4.95 2.97
CA SER A 162 -11.81 5.59 3.93
C SER A 162 -11.06 4.56 4.77
N LEU A 163 -9.84 4.92 5.17
CA LEU A 163 -8.97 4.12 6.02
C LEU A 163 -8.54 4.93 7.23
N ARG A 164 -8.54 4.31 8.40
CA ARG A 164 -8.06 4.92 9.62
C ARG A 164 -6.94 4.07 10.21
N PHE A 165 -5.70 4.53 10.07
CA PHE A 165 -4.54 3.91 10.71
C PHE A 165 -4.18 4.57 12.04
N GLU A 166 -4.49 5.86 12.19
CA GLU A 166 -4.18 6.67 13.35
C GLU A 166 -5.45 7.33 13.87
N LYS A 167 -5.52 7.56 15.16
CA LYS A 167 -6.73 8.14 15.78
C LYS A 167 -7.03 9.57 15.34
N GLU A 168 -5.98 10.29 14.96
CA GLU A 168 -6.05 11.73 14.69
C GLU A 168 -6.43 12.08 13.26
N TYR A 169 -6.48 11.09 12.34
CA TYR A 169 -6.84 11.39 10.96
C TYR A 169 -7.56 10.26 10.23
N LEU A 170 -8.41 10.65 9.30
CA LEU A 170 -9.05 9.78 8.33
C LEU A 170 -8.37 9.97 6.97
N MET A 171 -8.09 8.88 6.28
CA MET A 171 -7.39 8.90 5.01
C MET A 171 -8.28 8.32 3.90
N PHE A 172 -8.31 8.98 2.76
CA PHE A 172 -8.90 8.49 1.52
C PHE A 172 -7.79 8.15 0.55
N GLN A 173 -7.70 6.89 0.23
CA GLN A 173 -6.78 6.33 -0.76
C GLN A 173 -7.39 5.05 -1.32
N PRO A 174 -6.92 4.58 -2.47
CA PRO A 174 -7.26 3.24 -2.93
C PRO A 174 -6.83 2.19 -1.90
N ASP A 175 -7.69 1.21 -1.66
CA ASP A 175 -7.43 0.06 -0.78
C ASP A 175 -7.91 -1.21 -1.46
N ASN A 176 -7.15 -1.66 -2.45
CA ASN A 176 -7.47 -2.82 -3.29
C ASN A 176 -6.18 -3.50 -3.75
N LYS A 177 -5.34 -3.92 -2.78
CA LYS A 177 -4.09 -4.64 -3.07
C LYS A 177 -4.34 -5.90 -3.92
N LYS A 178 -5.44 -6.60 -3.64
CA LYS A 178 -5.90 -7.76 -4.40
C LYS A 178 -6.17 -7.43 -5.87
N GLY A 179 -6.88 -6.34 -6.14
CA GLY A 179 -7.14 -5.86 -7.50
C GLY A 179 -5.85 -5.52 -8.26
N GLY A 180 -4.89 -4.94 -7.57
CA GLY A 180 -3.56 -4.67 -8.14
C GLY A 180 -2.80 -5.94 -8.52
N ILE A 181 -2.92 -7.02 -7.72
CA ILE A 181 -2.37 -8.34 -8.06
C ILE A 181 -3.04 -8.88 -9.32
N PHE A 182 -4.38 -8.87 -9.39
CA PHE A 182 -5.09 -9.33 -10.60
C PHE A 182 -4.64 -8.57 -11.84
N LYS A 183 -4.53 -7.25 -11.76
CA LYS A 183 -4.06 -6.39 -12.86
C LYS A 183 -2.64 -6.76 -13.30
N MET A 184 -1.73 -6.96 -12.35
CA MET A 184 -0.36 -7.39 -12.66
C MET A 184 -0.35 -8.74 -13.36
N MET A 185 -1.12 -9.72 -12.85
CA MET A 185 -1.19 -11.06 -13.43
C MET A 185 -1.82 -11.06 -14.82
N GLU A 186 -2.82 -10.20 -15.07
CA GLU A 186 -3.40 -9.98 -16.39
C GLU A 186 -2.36 -9.44 -17.38
N ILE A 187 -1.60 -8.41 -17.00
CA ILE A 187 -0.52 -7.83 -17.85
C ILE A 187 0.54 -8.90 -18.17
N LEU A 188 0.86 -9.75 -17.21
CA LEU A 188 1.84 -10.85 -17.38
C LEU A 188 1.26 -12.05 -18.13
N GLN A 189 -0.05 -12.11 -18.36
CA GLN A 189 -0.76 -13.27 -18.90
C GLN A 189 -0.41 -14.56 -18.13
N ALA A 190 -0.37 -14.46 -16.82
CA ALA A 190 0.12 -15.50 -15.92
C ALA A 190 -1.00 -16.07 -15.04
N PRO A 191 -0.89 -17.36 -14.65
CA PRO A 191 -1.93 -18.04 -13.88
C PRO A 191 -1.97 -17.53 -12.43
N ILE A 192 -3.15 -17.15 -11.94
CA ILE A 192 -3.35 -16.58 -10.60
C ILE A 192 -3.09 -17.61 -9.47
N GLN A 193 -3.29 -18.91 -9.73
CA GLN A 193 -3.00 -19.97 -8.76
C GLN A 193 -1.51 -20.11 -8.42
N ASP A 194 -0.63 -19.50 -9.20
CA ASP A 194 0.81 -19.48 -8.93
C ASP A 194 1.28 -18.24 -8.14
N VAL A 195 0.33 -17.40 -7.71
CA VAL A 195 0.61 -16.25 -6.85
C VAL A 195 0.90 -16.70 -5.41
N VAL A 196 1.84 -16.03 -4.79
CA VAL A 196 2.15 -16.14 -3.36
C VAL A 196 2.20 -14.72 -2.79
N VAL A 197 1.41 -14.45 -1.75
CA VAL A 197 1.38 -13.14 -1.08
C VAL A 197 1.96 -13.23 0.32
N PHE A 198 2.69 -12.19 0.74
CA PHE A 198 3.23 -12.01 2.08
C PHE A 198 2.71 -10.71 2.68
N GLY A 199 2.26 -10.77 3.93
CA GLY A 199 1.73 -9.61 4.65
C GLY A 199 1.70 -9.81 6.15
N ASP A 200 1.38 -8.75 6.91
CA ASP A 200 1.37 -8.80 8.37
C ASP A 200 0.22 -8.00 9.03
N ASP A 201 -0.44 -7.09 8.35
CA ASP A 201 -1.39 -6.20 9.00
C ASP A 201 -2.76 -6.16 8.30
N TYR A 202 -3.68 -5.41 8.89
CA TYR A 202 -5.08 -5.28 8.45
C TYR A 202 -5.21 -4.78 7.01
N ASN A 203 -4.30 -3.94 6.53
CA ASN A 203 -4.27 -3.44 5.15
C ASN A 203 -3.88 -4.52 4.12
N ASP A 204 -3.55 -5.74 4.59
CA ASP A 204 -3.23 -6.90 3.74
C ASP A 204 -4.39 -7.88 3.62
N LEU A 205 -5.44 -7.71 4.43
CA LEU A 205 -6.55 -8.67 4.51
C LEU A 205 -7.24 -8.93 3.17
N ASP A 206 -7.31 -7.93 2.30
CA ASP A 206 -7.94 -8.06 0.99
C ASP A 206 -7.17 -9.00 0.05
N MET A 207 -5.83 -9.03 0.15
CA MET A 207 -5.01 -9.89 -0.70
C MET A 207 -4.87 -11.33 -0.18
N PHE A 208 -5.41 -11.67 0.99
CA PHE A 208 -5.40 -13.03 1.52
C PHE A 208 -6.70 -13.77 1.21
N ASP A 209 -6.64 -14.63 0.18
CA ASP A 209 -7.75 -15.42 -0.31
C ASP A 209 -7.27 -16.83 -0.68
N LYS A 210 -7.58 -17.82 0.19
CA LYS A 210 -7.13 -19.22 0.05
C LYS A 210 -7.69 -19.92 -1.19
N ASP A 211 -8.81 -19.44 -1.72
CA ASP A 211 -9.43 -20.03 -2.89
C ASP A 211 -8.74 -19.61 -4.19
N LEU A 212 -7.95 -18.53 -4.15
CA LEU A 212 -7.27 -17.97 -5.30
C LEU A 212 -5.79 -18.36 -5.36
N TRP A 213 -5.07 -18.20 -4.23
CA TRP A 213 -3.62 -18.34 -4.18
C TRP A 213 -3.07 -18.62 -2.78
N THR A 214 -1.76 -18.74 -2.68
CA THR A 214 -1.09 -18.98 -1.40
C THR A 214 -0.87 -17.68 -0.64
N GLY A 215 -1.44 -17.57 0.55
CA GLY A 215 -1.18 -16.48 1.50
C GLY A 215 -0.24 -16.92 2.63
N VAL A 216 0.83 -16.19 2.85
CA VAL A 216 1.80 -16.40 3.94
C VAL A 216 1.74 -15.21 4.90
N ALA A 217 1.17 -15.41 6.08
CA ALA A 217 1.18 -14.43 7.14
C ALA A 217 2.51 -14.49 7.91
N MET A 218 3.09 -13.32 8.18
CA MET A 218 4.26 -13.24 9.04
C MET A 218 3.91 -13.61 10.49
N GLY A 219 4.86 -14.10 11.26
CA GLY A 219 4.67 -14.46 12.67
C GLY A 219 4.25 -13.28 13.56
N ASN A 220 4.62 -12.08 13.17
CA ASN A 220 4.18 -10.81 13.78
C ASN A 220 2.83 -10.30 13.24
N ALA A 221 2.19 -11.00 12.32
CA ALA A 221 0.93 -10.55 11.73
C ALA A 221 -0.20 -10.46 12.74
N CYS A 222 -1.21 -9.63 12.43
CA CYS A 222 -2.44 -9.56 13.20
C CYS A 222 -3.23 -10.89 13.11
N ASP A 223 -4.02 -11.19 14.13
CA ASP A 223 -4.74 -12.46 14.22
C ASP A 223 -5.71 -12.67 13.04
N ALA A 224 -6.40 -11.62 12.63
CA ALA A 224 -7.32 -11.66 11.49
C ALA A 224 -6.63 -12.08 10.18
N LEU A 225 -5.38 -11.66 9.96
CA LEU A 225 -4.60 -12.07 8.79
C LEU A 225 -4.13 -13.53 8.90
N LYS A 226 -3.68 -13.94 10.10
CA LYS A 226 -3.28 -15.34 10.35
C LYS A 226 -4.42 -16.33 10.10
N GLU A 227 -5.65 -15.98 10.46
CA GLU A 227 -6.84 -16.79 10.18
C GLU A 227 -7.11 -16.99 8.68
N LYS A 228 -6.83 -15.98 7.88
CA LYS A 228 -6.97 -16.03 6.42
C LYS A 228 -5.78 -16.67 5.69
N ALA A 229 -4.63 -16.80 6.33
CA ALA A 229 -3.41 -17.26 5.69
C ALA A 229 -3.42 -18.77 5.42
N THR A 230 -2.82 -19.18 4.29
CA THR A 230 -2.55 -20.59 3.98
C THR A 230 -1.43 -21.12 4.88
N TYR A 231 -0.42 -20.28 5.13
CA TYR A 231 0.70 -20.58 6.02
C TYR A 231 0.98 -19.39 6.94
N ILE A 232 1.43 -19.73 8.15
CA ILE A 232 2.01 -18.76 9.09
C ILE A 232 3.49 -19.12 9.20
N THR A 233 4.36 -18.15 9.00
CA THR A 233 5.80 -18.31 9.15
C THR A 233 6.31 -17.66 10.44
N ASP A 234 7.64 -17.63 10.65
CA ASP A 234 8.27 -16.90 11.74
C ASP A 234 8.08 -15.39 11.58
N LYS A 235 8.42 -14.61 12.61
CA LYS A 235 8.38 -13.14 12.50
C LYS A 235 9.34 -12.67 11.41
N ASN A 236 9.04 -11.53 10.83
CA ASN A 236 9.88 -10.96 9.78
C ASN A 236 11.34 -10.79 10.24
N VAL A 237 11.56 -10.35 11.49
CA VAL A 237 12.90 -10.17 12.09
C VAL A 237 13.56 -11.49 12.53
N ASP A 238 12.83 -12.59 12.56
CA ASP A 238 13.27 -13.93 12.91
C ASP A 238 13.36 -14.82 11.64
N ASP A 239 13.83 -14.24 10.53
CA ASP A 239 14.07 -14.89 9.24
C ASP A 239 12.81 -15.48 8.55
N GLY A 240 11.60 -15.02 8.89
CA GLY A 240 10.35 -15.65 8.50
C GLY A 240 10.18 -15.86 6.99
N ILE A 241 10.55 -14.87 6.16
CA ILE A 241 10.47 -15.01 4.70
C ILE A 241 11.44 -16.08 4.20
N TYR A 242 12.69 -16.04 4.68
CA TYR A 242 13.71 -17.01 4.28
C TYR A 242 13.29 -18.43 4.64
N ASN A 243 12.89 -18.65 5.89
CA ASN A 243 12.55 -19.95 6.44
C ASN A 243 11.40 -20.63 5.67
N ILE A 244 10.33 -19.88 5.37
CA ILE A 244 9.21 -20.45 4.63
C ILE A 244 9.57 -20.73 3.17
N CYS A 245 10.34 -19.85 2.52
CA CYS A 245 10.76 -20.06 1.14
C CYS A 245 11.64 -21.32 1.02
N GLU A 246 12.59 -21.52 1.93
CA GLU A 246 13.42 -22.71 2.00
C GLU A 246 12.59 -23.96 2.27
N LYS A 247 11.70 -23.93 3.28
CA LYS A 247 10.80 -25.04 3.63
C LYS A 247 9.92 -25.49 2.48
N MET A 248 9.46 -24.56 1.67
CA MET A 248 8.58 -24.81 0.52
C MET A 248 9.34 -25.19 -0.74
N GLY A 249 10.68 -25.16 -0.72
CA GLY A 249 11.52 -25.47 -1.87
C GLY A 249 11.34 -24.46 -3.02
N TRP A 250 11.14 -23.18 -2.70
CA TRP A 250 11.01 -22.14 -3.72
C TRP A 250 12.37 -21.66 -4.24
N PHE A 251 13.44 -22.00 -3.56
CA PHE A 251 14.83 -21.82 -4.05
C PHE A 251 15.77 -22.87 -3.51
#